data_6668b5e44a8ad83251199cca60d14f97
#
_entry.id   6668b5e44a8ad83251199cca60d14f97
#
_cell.length_a   1.000
_cell.length_b   1.000
_cell.length_c   1.000
_cell.angle_alpha   90.00
_cell.angle_beta   90.00
_cell.angle_gamma   90.00
#
_symmetry.space_group_name_H-M   'P 1'
#
loop_
_entity.id
_entity.type
_entity.pdbx_description
1 polymer ?
#
loop_
_entity_poly.entity_id
_entity_poly.type
_entity_poly.pdbx_seq_one_letter_code
_entity_poly.pdbx_strand_id
1 'polypeptide(L)'
;VVNDDKTMVVFSGDLDKAIAALIIANGSASMGKKVTLFFLFWGLNILRKNEKQSITKDFISKMFSSMMPRGTTKLKLSNMNMMGMGPKMIRMVMKKHNVDSVEDMLKMAIDNGVRLVACNMSMDLMGITAAELIDGVEFGGVASMLGAAEDSNMSLFI
;
A
#
# COMPACT_ATOMS: atom_id res chain seq x y z
N VAL A 1 -2.02 -7.98 -29.86
CA VAL A 1 -2.68 -7.74 -28.57
C VAL A 1 -2.05 -6.52 -27.96
N VAL A 2 -2.83 -5.47 -27.78
CA VAL A 2 -2.35 -4.26 -27.10
C VAL A 2 -2.25 -4.58 -25.62
N ASN A 3 -1.05 -4.54 -25.07
CA ASN A 3 -0.82 -4.69 -23.65
C ASN A 3 -1.32 -3.39 -22.97
N ASP A 4 -2.34 -3.51 -22.15
CA ASP A 4 -2.95 -2.34 -21.49
C ASP A 4 -3.03 -2.50 -19.96
N ASP A 5 -2.16 -3.35 -19.43
CA ASP A 5 -1.97 -3.53 -18.00
C ASP A 5 -1.46 -2.24 -17.34
N LYS A 6 -1.67 -2.10 -16.06
CA LYS A 6 -1.24 -0.95 -15.27
C LYS A 6 -0.34 -1.41 -14.14
N THR A 7 0.79 -0.75 -13.98
CA THR A 7 1.73 -1.02 -12.89
C THR A 7 2.01 0.26 -12.11
N MET A 8 1.95 0.19 -10.80
CA MET A 8 2.29 1.31 -9.93
C MET A 8 3.27 0.87 -8.86
N VAL A 9 4.29 1.68 -8.64
CA VAL A 9 5.19 1.55 -7.50
C VAL A 9 4.66 2.45 -6.39
N VAL A 10 4.28 1.85 -5.27
CA VAL A 10 3.81 2.56 -4.09
C VAL A 10 4.95 2.63 -3.08
N PHE A 11 5.69 3.72 -3.14
CA PHE A 11 6.83 3.99 -2.27
C PHE A 11 6.42 4.71 -0.99
N SER A 12 5.50 5.65 -1.09
CA SER A 12 5.05 6.46 0.04
C SER A 12 4.05 5.72 0.92
N GLY A 13 4.21 5.87 2.22
CA GLY A 13 3.25 5.43 3.23
C GLY A 13 2.27 6.52 3.67
N ASP A 14 2.21 7.65 2.98
CA ASP A 14 1.31 8.75 3.32
C ASP A 14 -0.13 8.43 2.95
N LEU A 15 -1.07 8.84 3.80
CA LEU A 15 -2.50 8.58 3.63
C LEU A 15 -3.06 9.08 2.29
N ASP A 16 -2.75 10.32 1.94
CA ASP A 16 -3.20 10.95 0.70
C ASP A 16 -2.64 10.26 -0.54
N LYS A 17 -1.40 9.81 -0.49
CA LYS A 17 -0.77 9.08 -1.59
C LYS A 17 -1.31 7.65 -1.71
N ALA A 18 -1.60 7.00 -0.59
CA ALA A 18 -2.28 5.70 -0.57
C ALA A 18 -3.67 5.80 -1.20
N ILE A 19 -4.43 6.84 -0.87
CA ILE A 19 -5.74 7.11 -1.47
C ILE A 19 -5.60 7.28 -2.99
N ALA A 20 -4.65 8.09 -3.45
CA ALA A 20 -4.41 8.33 -4.88
C ALA A 20 -4.09 7.01 -5.62
N ALA A 21 -3.17 6.20 -5.08
CA ALA A 21 -2.81 4.92 -5.68
C ALA A 21 -4.00 3.97 -5.78
N LEU A 22 -4.80 3.86 -4.72
CA LEU A 22 -5.94 2.95 -4.67
C LEU A 22 -7.11 3.42 -5.55
N ILE A 23 -7.34 4.73 -5.66
CA ILE A 23 -8.33 5.28 -6.60
C ILE A 23 -7.97 4.90 -8.03
N ILE A 24 -6.72 5.10 -8.43
CA ILE A 24 -6.25 4.77 -9.78
C ILE A 24 -6.32 3.26 -10.02
N ALA A 25 -5.89 2.46 -9.05
CA ALA A 25 -5.91 1.00 -9.14
C ALA A 25 -7.33 0.45 -9.29
N ASN A 26 -8.24 0.87 -8.42
CA ASN A 26 -9.63 0.42 -8.46
C ASN A 26 -10.35 0.91 -9.72
N GLY A 27 -10.10 2.14 -10.15
CA GLY A 27 -10.62 2.68 -11.40
C GLY A 27 -10.16 1.87 -12.61
N SER A 28 -8.87 1.53 -12.68
CA SER A 28 -8.32 0.72 -13.76
C SER A 28 -8.88 -0.72 -13.76
N ALA A 29 -8.99 -1.33 -12.57
CA ALA A 29 -9.56 -2.67 -12.42
C ALA A 29 -11.04 -2.70 -12.84
N SER A 30 -11.80 -1.66 -12.50
CA SER A 30 -13.20 -1.51 -12.91
C SER A 30 -13.38 -1.36 -14.43
N MET A 31 -12.35 -0.91 -15.12
CA MET A 31 -12.29 -0.87 -16.58
C MET A 31 -11.83 -2.19 -17.20
N GLY A 32 -11.69 -3.24 -16.41
CA GLY A 32 -11.25 -4.57 -16.85
C GLY A 32 -9.75 -4.68 -17.13
N LYS A 33 -8.93 -3.76 -16.60
CA LYS A 33 -7.47 -3.80 -16.78
C LYS A 33 -6.82 -4.61 -15.68
N LYS A 34 -5.75 -5.32 -15.99
CA LYS A 34 -4.89 -5.93 -14.97
C LYS A 34 -4.07 -4.83 -14.30
N VAL A 35 -4.03 -4.86 -12.99
CA VAL A 35 -3.33 -3.86 -12.18
C VAL A 35 -2.38 -4.55 -11.22
N THR A 36 -1.14 -4.08 -11.17
CA THR A 36 -0.14 -4.52 -10.20
C THR A 36 0.32 -3.31 -9.38
N LEU A 37 0.20 -3.41 -8.07
CA LEU A 37 0.76 -2.47 -7.10
C LEU A 37 1.97 -3.12 -6.44
N PHE A 38 3.12 -2.50 -6.62
CA PHE A 38 4.38 -2.95 -6.03
C PHE A 38 4.74 -2.03 -4.87
N PHE A 39 4.66 -2.55 -3.65
CA PHE A 39 4.90 -1.79 -2.42
C PHE A 39 6.33 -1.95 -1.97
N LEU A 40 7.01 -0.84 -1.78
CA LEU A 40 8.35 -0.83 -1.21
C LEU A 40 8.53 0.29 -0.18
N PHE A 41 9.49 0.10 0.70
CA PHE A 41 9.79 1.02 1.80
C PHE A 41 8.54 1.43 2.59
N TRP A 42 8.26 2.71 2.67
CA TRP A 42 7.15 3.26 3.48
C TRP A 42 5.77 2.80 3.00
N GLY A 43 5.64 2.47 1.71
CA GLY A 43 4.41 1.90 1.15
C GLY A 43 4.01 0.56 1.79
N LEU A 44 4.96 -0.21 2.29
CA LEU A 44 4.67 -1.46 3.01
C LEU A 44 3.80 -1.24 4.26
N ASN A 45 3.86 -0.07 4.87
CA ASN A 45 3.04 0.24 6.05
C ASN A 45 1.53 0.25 5.75
N ILE A 46 1.15 0.49 4.50
CA ILE A 46 -0.24 0.41 4.04
C ILE A 46 -0.77 -1.02 4.15
N LEU A 47 0.09 -1.99 3.88
CA LEU A 47 -0.25 -3.42 3.87
C LEU A 47 -0.18 -4.09 5.23
N ARG A 48 0.36 -3.43 6.25
CA ARG A 48 0.48 -4.01 7.59
C ARG A 48 -0.90 -4.15 8.23
N LYS A 49 -1.10 -5.26 8.95
CA LYS A 49 -2.29 -5.45 9.80
C LYS A 49 -2.36 -4.34 10.85
N ASN A 50 -3.53 -3.82 11.11
CA ASN A 50 -3.75 -2.79 12.14
C ASN A 50 -3.41 -3.30 13.55
N GLU A 51 -3.59 -4.60 13.77
CA GLU A 51 -3.29 -5.26 15.03
C GLU A 51 -1.83 -5.66 15.13
N LYS A 52 -1.26 -5.51 16.32
CA LYS A 52 0.13 -5.90 16.58
C LYS A 52 0.24 -7.42 16.60
N GLN A 53 1.17 -7.94 15.80
CA GLN A 53 1.49 -9.36 15.78
C GLN A 53 2.59 -9.67 16.80
N SER A 54 2.48 -10.79 17.49
CA SER A 54 3.53 -11.31 18.39
C SER A 54 4.55 -12.07 17.56
N ILE A 55 5.66 -11.38 17.22
CA ILE A 55 6.70 -11.93 16.36
C ILE A 55 8.06 -11.71 17.02
N THR A 56 8.89 -12.73 16.99
CA THR A 56 10.27 -12.63 17.45
C THR A 56 11.11 -11.92 16.39
N LYS A 57 11.71 -10.79 16.75
CA LYS A 57 12.60 -9.99 15.90
C LYS A 57 13.87 -9.66 16.68
N ASP A 58 14.95 -9.41 15.95
CA ASP A 58 16.12 -8.77 16.52
C ASP A 58 15.81 -7.37 17.04
N PHE A 59 16.65 -6.85 17.93
CA PHE A 59 16.39 -5.59 18.64
C PHE A 59 16.22 -4.39 17.68
N ILE A 60 17.06 -4.28 16.66
CA ILE A 60 17.04 -3.16 15.71
C ILE A 60 15.75 -3.21 14.86
N SER A 61 15.42 -4.37 14.31
CA SER A 61 14.19 -4.55 13.52
C SER A 61 12.93 -4.31 14.35
N LYS A 62 12.94 -4.72 15.61
CA LYS A 62 11.84 -4.47 16.54
C LYS A 62 11.66 -2.99 16.83
N MET A 63 12.73 -2.28 17.11
CA MET A 63 12.72 -0.84 17.37
C MET A 63 12.25 -0.08 16.14
N PHE A 64 12.84 -0.36 14.97
CA PHE A 64 12.52 0.33 13.73
C PHE A 64 11.05 0.11 13.32
N SER A 65 10.60 -1.14 13.30
CA SER A 65 9.23 -1.46 12.92
C SER A 65 8.16 -0.96 13.90
N SER A 66 8.53 -0.73 15.17
CA SER A 66 7.62 -0.17 16.18
C SER A 66 7.42 1.33 16.04
N MET A 67 8.38 2.03 15.44
CA MET A 67 8.32 3.49 15.21
C MET A 67 7.49 3.87 13.98
N MET A 68 7.29 2.92 13.07
CA MET A 68 6.55 3.17 11.84
C MET A 68 5.03 3.04 12.04
N PRO A 69 4.21 3.80 11.27
CA PRO A 69 2.77 3.61 11.23
C PRO A 69 2.41 2.15 10.85
N ARG A 70 1.39 1.61 11.50
CA ARG A 70 0.95 0.24 11.29
C ARG A 70 -0.44 0.21 10.67
N GLY A 71 -0.52 -0.18 9.40
CA GLY A 71 -1.78 -0.38 8.70
C GLY A 71 -2.51 0.90 8.31
N THR A 72 -3.61 0.73 7.63
CA THR A 72 -4.38 1.82 6.97
C THR A 72 -4.92 2.87 7.93
N THR A 73 -5.16 2.52 9.19
CA THR A 73 -5.74 3.44 10.18
C THR A 73 -4.72 4.36 10.84
N LYS A 74 -3.42 4.09 10.68
CA LYS A 74 -2.32 4.84 11.32
C LYS A 74 -1.50 5.70 10.36
N LEU A 75 -1.86 5.73 9.08
CA LEU A 75 -1.15 6.51 8.07
C LEU A 75 -1.25 8.01 8.37
N LYS A 76 -0.15 8.71 8.12
CA LYS A 76 -0.03 10.17 8.25
C LYS A 76 -0.27 10.84 6.90
N LEU A 77 -0.66 12.10 6.91
CA LEU A 77 -0.70 12.92 5.69
C LEU A 77 0.71 13.40 5.31
N SER A 78 0.95 13.57 4.01
CA SER A 78 2.18 14.15 3.48
C SER A 78 2.31 15.62 3.85
N ASN A 79 1.19 16.35 3.82
CA ASN A 79 1.08 17.75 4.22
C ASN A 79 -0.04 17.91 5.24
N MET A 80 0.07 18.95 6.07
CA MET A 80 -0.94 19.28 7.09
C MET A 80 -1.24 18.14 8.07
N ASN A 81 -0.22 17.34 8.39
CA ASN A 81 -0.39 16.24 9.35
C ASN A 81 -0.77 16.73 10.76
N MET A 82 -0.24 17.89 11.18
CA MET A 82 -0.61 18.60 12.41
C MET A 82 -0.66 17.68 13.65
N MET A 83 0.39 16.89 13.85
CA MET A 83 0.52 15.90 14.95
C MET A 83 -0.60 14.84 14.97
N GLY A 84 -1.12 14.47 13.79
CA GLY A 84 -2.20 13.48 13.65
C GLY A 84 -3.62 14.08 13.59
N MET A 85 -3.78 15.38 13.74
CA MET A 85 -5.10 16.03 13.57
C MET A 85 -5.54 16.05 12.10
N GLY A 86 -4.62 16.32 11.19
CA GLY A 86 -4.89 16.34 9.75
C GLY A 86 -5.50 15.03 9.23
N PRO A 87 -4.89 13.87 9.50
CA PRO A 87 -5.46 12.58 9.11
C PRO A 87 -6.85 12.31 9.69
N LYS A 88 -7.10 12.72 10.92
CA LYS A 88 -8.44 12.61 11.53
C LYS A 88 -9.46 13.47 10.79
N MET A 89 -9.10 14.71 10.49
CA MET A 89 -9.97 15.64 9.78
C MET A 89 -10.30 15.12 8.38
N ILE A 90 -9.30 14.68 7.61
CA ILE A 90 -9.55 14.19 6.25
C ILE A 90 -10.42 12.93 6.25
N ARG A 91 -10.22 12.01 7.20
CA ARG A 91 -11.09 10.84 7.34
C ARG A 91 -12.53 11.20 7.67
N MET A 92 -12.74 12.24 8.49
CA MET A 92 -14.09 12.77 8.76
C MET A 92 -14.74 13.36 7.51
N VAL A 93 -13.98 14.12 6.74
CA VAL A 93 -14.45 14.72 5.47
C VAL A 93 -14.79 13.63 4.45
N MET A 94 -13.93 12.62 4.32
CA MET A 94 -14.18 11.46 3.45
C MET A 94 -15.50 10.79 3.83
N LYS A 95 -15.71 10.51 5.11
CA LYS A 95 -16.97 9.91 5.61
C LYS A 95 -18.19 10.79 5.33
N LYS A 96 -18.06 12.09 5.51
CA LYS A 96 -19.13 13.06 5.23
C LYS A 96 -19.54 13.06 3.75
N HIS A 97 -18.59 12.85 2.85
CA HIS A 97 -18.81 12.83 1.40
C HIS A 97 -19.02 11.42 0.84
N ASN A 98 -19.20 10.42 1.70
CA ASN A 98 -19.35 9.01 1.31
C ASN A 98 -18.18 8.48 0.45
N VAL A 99 -16.98 8.94 0.75
CA VAL A 99 -15.75 8.42 0.15
C VAL A 99 -15.25 7.26 1.00
N ASP A 100 -14.96 6.14 0.35
CA ASP A 100 -14.48 4.94 1.01
C ASP A 100 -13.18 5.19 1.79
N SER A 101 -13.01 4.49 2.91
CA SER A 101 -11.76 4.51 3.66
C SER A 101 -10.63 3.83 2.86
N VAL A 102 -9.38 4.11 3.22
CA VAL A 102 -8.23 3.41 2.61
C VAL A 102 -8.33 1.91 2.81
N GLU A 103 -8.82 1.47 3.96
CA GLU A 103 -9.06 0.06 4.25
C GLU A 103 -10.09 -0.56 3.30
N ASP A 104 -11.21 0.12 3.07
CA ASP A 104 -12.25 -0.34 2.14
C ASP A 104 -11.75 -0.33 0.69
N MET A 105 -10.99 0.71 0.30
CA MET A 105 -10.37 0.79 -1.02
C MET A 105 -9.37 -0.34 -1.25
N LEU A 106 -8.58 -0.68 -0.24
CA LEU A 106 -7.60 -1.77 -0.31
C LEU A 106 -8.30 -3.13 -0.44
N LYS A 107 -9.35 -3.35 0.33
CA LYS A 107 -10.18 -4.54 0.22
C LYS A 107 -10.83 -4.64 -1.16
N MET A 108 -11.39 -3.55 -1.66
CA MET A 108 -11.96 -3.49 -3.00
C MET A 108 -10.92 -3.85 -4.08
N ALA A 109 -9.69 -3.38 -3.94
CA ALA A 109 -8.60 -3.70 -4.86
C ALA A 109 -8.32 -5.22 -4.88
N ILE A 110 -8.27 -5.86 -3.72
CA ILE A 110 -8.09 -7.32 -3.59
C ILE A 110 -9.27 -8.04 -4.25
N ASP A 111 -10.49 -7.64 -3.93
CA ASP A 111 -11.72 -8.26 -4.48
C ASP A 111 -11.81 -8.10 -6.00
N ASN A 112 -11.29 -7.02 -6.55
CA ASN A 112 -11.22 -6.75 -7.99
C ASN A 112 -10.03 -7.41 -8.70
N GLY A 113 -9.23 -8.20 -7.99
CA GLY A 113 -8.10 -8.91 -8.56
C GLY A 113 -6.85 -8.07 -8.82
N VAL A 114 -6.73 -6.91 -8.20
CA VAL A 114 -5.49 -6.12 -8.20
C VAL A 114 -4.39 -6.92 -7.49
N ARG A 115 -3.25 -7.10 -8.14
CA ARG A 115 -2.09 -7.75 -7.52
C ARG A 115 -1.39 -6.79 -6.58
N LEU A 116 -1.28 -7.18 -5.32
CA LEU A 116 -0.52 -6.45 -4.31
C LEU A 116 0.78 -7.21 -4.07
N VAL A 117 1.91 -6.62 -4.42
CA VAL A 117 3.24 -7.25 -4.29
C VAL A 117 4.07 -6.47 -3.29
N ALA A 118 4.52 -7.12 -2.23
CA ALA A 118 5.45 -6.56 -1.24
C ALA A 118 6.88 -6.87 -1.63
N CYS A 119 7.74 -5.86 -1.60
CA CYS A 119 9.17 -6.00 -1.91
C CYS A 119 9.91 -6.71 -0.78
N ASN A 120 10.46 -7.91 -1.04
CA ASN A 120 11.21 -8.70 -0.07
C ASN A 120 12.36 -7.90 0.55
N MET A 121 13.19 -7.26 -0.28
CA MET A 121 14.34 -6.48 0.20
C MET A 121 13.90 -5.34 1.12
N SER A 122 12.82 -4.63 0.78
CA SER A 122 12.29 -3.57 1.64
C SER A 122 11.75 -4.12 2.95
N MET A 123 11.12 -5.28 2.92
CA MET A 123 10.65 -5.96 4.14
C MET A 123 11.81 -6.28 5.08
N ASP A 124 12.90 -6.84 4.53
CA ASP A 124 14.09 -7.15 5.31
C ASP A 124 14.72 -5.90 5.92
N LEU A 125 14.89 -4.84 5.13
CA LEU A 125 15.45 -3.57 5.59
C LEU A 125 14.62 -2.90 6.67
N MET A 126 13.30 -2.98 6.57
CA MET A 126 12.38 -2.33 7.51
C MET A 126 11.98 -3.23 8.68
N GLY A 127 12.46 -4.46 8.72
CA GLY A 127 12.11 -5.42 9.77
C GLY A 127 10.64 -5.80 9.78
N ILE A 128 10.00 -5.86 8.62
CA ILE A 128 8.60 -6.27 8.45
C ILE A 128 8.56 -7.71 7.99
N THR A 129 7.80 -8.55 8.70
CA THR A 129 7.64 -9.96 8.35
C THR A 129 6.33 -10.20 7.60
N ALA A 130 6.25 -11.30 6.86
CA ALA A 130 5.05 -11.68 6.13
C ALA A 130 3.81 -11.81 7.04
N ALA A 131 3.99 -12.27 8.27
CA ALA A 131 2.90 -12.40 9.23
C ALA A 131 2.27 -11.05 9.65
N GLU A 132 2.98 -9.94 9.45
CA GLU A 132 2.48 -8.60 9.75
C GLU A 132 1.66 -7.99 8.62
N LEU A 133 1.68 -8.60 7.44
CA LEU A 133 0.95 -8.13 6.27
C LEU A 133 -0.43 -8.76 6.18
N ILE A 134 -1.36 -8.02 5.58
CA ILE A 134 -2.72 -8.51 5.31
C ILE A 134 -2.69 -9.70 4.34
N ASP A 135 -3.73 -10.50 4.35
CA ASP A 135 -3.88 -11.63 3.44
C ASP A 135 -4.05 -11.14 1.97
N GLY A 136 -3.64 -11.96 1.02
CA GLY A 136 -3.75 -11.65 -0.41
C GLY A 136 -2.56 -10.87 -0.98
N VAL A 137 -1.53 -10.62 -0.18
CA VAL A 137 -0.27 -9.99 -0.63
C VAL A 137 0.68 -11.05 -1.17
N GLU A 138 1.19 -10.81 -2.37
CA GLU A 138 2.29 -11.58 -2.95
C GLU A 138 3.65 -10.97 -2.54
N PHE A 139 4.70 -11.76 -2.67
CA PHE A 139 6.06 -11.31 -2.36
C PHE A 139 6.92 -11.35 -3.62
N GLY A 140 7.72 -10.34 -3.83
CA GLY A 140 8.55 -10.28 -5.01
C GLY A 140 9.72 -9.29 -4.88
N GLY A 141 10.59 -9.34 -5.86
CA GLY A 141 11.69 -8.40 -5.99
C GLY A 141 11.52 -7.47 -7.19
N VAL A 142 12.57 -6.70 -7.49
CA VAL A 142 12.57 -5.75 -8.61
C VAL A 142 12.29 -6.42 -9.96
N ALA A 143 12.70 -7.66 -10.14
CA ALA A 143 12.43 -8.40 -11.38
C ALA A 143 10.93 -8.61 -11.61
N SER A 144 10.17 -8.89 -10.55
CA SER A 144 8.71 -9.02 -10.63
C SER A 144 8.05 -7.71 -11.02
N MET A 145 8.56 -6.60 -10.49
CA MET A 145 8.06 -5.27 -10.82
C MET A 145 8.37 -4.88 -12.27
N LEU A 146 9.60 -5.10 -12.71
CA LEU A 146 10.02 -4.80 -14.08
C LEU A 146 9.24 -5.65 -15.09
N GLY A 147 9.05 -6.94 -14.83
CA GLY A 147 8.24 -7.80 -15.69
C GLY A 147 6.79 -7.31 -15.80
N ALA A 148 6.18 -6.90 -14.70
CA ALA A 148 4.84 -6.32 -14.75
C ALA A 148 4.82 -4.98 -15.51
N ALA A 149 5.87 -4.17 -15.37
CA ALA A 149 5.97 -2.88 -16.06
C ALA A 149 6.17 -3.03 -17.59
N GLU A 150 6.90 -4.07 -18.02
CA GLU A 150 7.05 -4.37 -19.46
C GLU A 150 5.72 -4.68 -20.13
N ASP A 151 4.81 -5.31 -19.42
CA ASP A 151 3.46 -5.63 -19.88
C ASP A 151 2.46 -4.47 -19.73
N SER A 152 2.88 -3.36 -19.18
CA SER A 152 2.01 -2.23 -18.86
C SER A 152 2.17 -1.08 -19.84
N ASN A 153 1.05 -0.45 -20.21
CA ASN A 153 1.05 0.81 -20.96
C ASN A 153 0.97 2.05 -20.05
N MET A 154 0.89 1.86 -18.74
CA MET A 154 0.96 2.92 -17.74
C MET A 154 1.76 2.42 -16.53
N SER A 155 2.84 3.12 -16.23
CA SER A 155 3.64 2.88 -15.03
C SER A 155 3.76 4.16 -14.23
N LEU A 156 3.41 4.10 -12.93
CA LEU A 156 3.43 5.23 -12.02
C LEU A 156 4.28 4.93 -10.79
N PHE A 157 4.88 5.98 -10.26
CA PHE A 157 5.61 5.97 -9.00
C PHE A 157 4.95 6.97 -8.03
N ILE A 158 4.46 6.48 -6.90
CA ILE A 158 3.71 7.26 -5.91
C ILE A 158 4.34 7.14 -4.53
#